data_fc32c860b08c3135b5c30a9a0f45c675
#
_entry.id   fc32c860b08c3135b5c30a9a0f45c675
#
_cell.length_a   1.000
_cell.length_b   1.000
_cell.length_c   1.000
_cell.angle_alpha   90.00
_cell.angle_beta   90.00
_cell.angle_gamma   90.00
#
_symmetry.space_group_name_H-M   'P 1'
#
loop_
_entity.id
_entity.type
_entity.pdbx_description
1 polymer ?
#
loop_
_entity_poly.entity_id
_entity_poly.type
_entity_poly.pdbx_seq_one_letter_code
_entity_poly.pdbx_strand_id
1 'polypeptide(L)'
;MLCFVAQGYALRWMIEEFHKCQKTGCQVEMRRLEDTDRLEPLIGLLSVLAVCLLQLKFVARDNPDTPASDLFDESTVLVMARYLKYSAATLSVSQFWRGIGRLGGHPGRKGDGPLGWLRAWRGWQSFQLIMLGAELTSTQGPEKCG
;
A
#
# COMPACT_ATOMS: atom_id res chain seq x y z
N MET A 1 -0.40 -22.63 28.22
CA MET A 1 1.03 -22.43 27.92
C MET A 1 1.35 -22.47 26.43
N LEU A 2 0.82 -23.40 25.65
CA LEU A 2 1.00 -23.49 24.16
C LEU A 2 0.48 -22.28 23.39
N CYS A 3 -0.61 -21.64 23.86
CA CYS A 3 -1.20 -20.47 23.18
C CYS A 3 -0.27 -19.23 23.23
N PHE A 4 0.47 -19.05 24.32
CA PHE A 4 1.38 -17.91 24.48
C PHE A 4 2.62 -18.02 23.58
N VAL A 5 3.13 -19.25 23.38
CA VAL A 5 4.26 -19.52 22.47
C VAL A 5 3.84 -19.32 21.02
N ALA A 6 2.64 -19.76 20.64
CA ALA A 6 2.12 -19.56 19.30
C ALA A 6 1.87 -18.07 18.96
N GLN A 7 1.36 -17.30 19.92
CA GLN A 7 1.20 -15.85 19.77
C GLN A 7 2.55 -15.12 19.65
N GLY A 8 3.55 -15.52 20.46
CA GLY A 8 4.91 -14.98 20.37
C GLY A 8 5.57 -15.27 19.02
N TYR A 9 5.32 -16.45 18.45
CA TYR A 9 5.82 -16.83 17.13
C TYR A 9 5.15 -16.04 16.00
N ALA A 10 3.85 -15.79 16.11
CA ALA A 10 3.12 -14.95 15.16
C ALA A 10 3.61 -13.49 15.16
N LEU A 11 3.94 -12.94 16.35
CA LEU A 11 4.53 -11.60 16.48
C LEU A 11 5.92 -11.53 15.84
N ARG A 12 6.75 -12.56 16.03
CA ARG A 12 8.07 -12.64 15.40
C ARG A 12 7.95 -12.61 13.87
N TRP A 13 7.02 -13.35 13.30
CA TRP A 13 6.81 -13.35 11.86
C TRP A 13 6.38 -11.98 11.33
N MET A 14 5.53 -11.24 12.06
CA MET A 14 5.16 -9.87 11.68
C MET A 14 6.36 -8.92 11.67
N ILE A 15 7.28 -9.05 12.64
CA ILE A 15 8.51 -8.27 12.69
C ILE A 15 9.41 -8.60 11.48
N GLU A 16 9.55 -9.87 11.14
CA GLU A 16 10.31 -10.32 9.96
C GLU A 16 9.71 -9.76 8.66
N GLU A 17 8.39 -9.80 8.50
CA GLU A 17 7.70 -9.22 7.34
C GLU A 17 7.84 -7.69 7.28
N PHE A 18 7.81 -7.00 8.43
CA PHE A 18 8.04 -5.57 8.51
C PHE A 18 9.45 -5.20 8.01
N HIS A 19 10.49 -5.86 8.52
CA HIS A 19 11.85 -5.64 8.05
C HIS A 19 12.03 -5.97 6.56
N LYS A 20 11.36 -7.01 6.08
CA LYS A 20 11.35 -7.37 4.67
C LYS A 20 10.69 -6.30 3.80
N CYS A 21 9.59 -5.70 4.28
CA CYS A 21 8.95 -4.57 3.62
C CYS A 21 9.90 -3.37 3.56
N GLN A 22 10.56 -3.01 4.65
CA GLN A 22 11.51 -1.89 4.69
C GLN A 22 12.72 -2.12 3.77
N LYS A 23 13.36 -3.29 3.84
CA LYS A 23 14.57 -3.59 3.06
C LYS A 23 14.29 -3.76 1.58
N THR A 24 13.34 -4.62 1.25
CA THR A 24 13.04 -5.00 -0.14
C THR A 24 12.06 -4.05 -0.80
N GLY A 25 11.02 -3.61 -0.08
CA GLY A 25 10.01 -2.70 -0.56
C GLY A 25 10.54 -1.27 -0.64
N CYS A 26 10.71 -0.66 0.51
CA CYS A 26 11.11 0.75 0.63
C CYS A 26 12.55 1.02 0.24
N GLN A 27 13.37 -0.02 0.09
CA GLN A 27 14.79 0.05 -0.29
C GLN A 27 15.59 1.02 0.59
N VAL A 28 15.38 0.98 1.90
CA VAL A 28 15.99 1.90 2.86
C VAL A 28 17.52 1.89 2.74
N GLU A 29 18.11 0.71 2.56
CA GLU A 29 19.56 0.52 2.46
C GLU A 29 20.15 1.10 1.15
N MET A 30 19.35 1.29 0.11
CA MET A 30 19.77 1.86 -1.18
C MET A 30 19.78 3.39 -1.18
N ARG A 31 19.18 4.01 -0.17
CA ARG A 31 19.14 5.47 -0.05
C ARG A 31 20.42 5.95 0.62
N ARG A 32 21.41 6.33 -0.19
CA ARG A 32 22.66 6.94 0.27
C ARG A 32 22.39 8.37 0.75
N LEU A 33 21.93 8.51 1.98
CA LEU A 33 21.91 9.78 2.68
C LEU A 33 23.16 9.79 3.57
N GLU A 34 24.08 10.68 3.27
CA GLU A 34 25.35 10.83 4.00
C GLU A 34 25.15 11.52 5.36
N ASP A 35 23.96 12.09 5.58
CA ASP A 35 23.63 12.89 6.75
C ASP A 35 22.64 12.14 7.64
N THR A 36 23.05 11.86 8.87
CA THR A 36 22.26 11.16 9.90
C THR A 36 20.98 11.92 10.23
N ASP A 37 21.02 13.26 10.26
CA ASP A 37 19.90 14.11 10.61
C ASP A 37 18.75 14.03 9.60
N ARG A 38 19.05 13.63 8.36
CA ARG A 38 18.07 13.39 7.29
C ARG A 38 17.60 11.94 7.23
N LEU A 39 18.43 11.03 7.71
CA LEU A 39 18.14 9.59 7.65
C LEU A 39 17.09 9.19 8.67
N GLU A 40 17.15 9.71 9.90
CA GLU A 40 16.19 9.38 10.96
C GLU A 40 14.73 9.71 10.60
N PRO A 41 14.37 10.93 10.16
CA PRO A 41 13.01 11.25 9.74
C PRO A 41 12.54 10.39 8.57
N LEU A 42 13.43 10.08 7.62
CA LEU A 42 13.09 9.22 6.49
C LEU A 42 12.78 7.79 6.93
N ILE A 43 13.60 7.22 7.82
CA ILE A 43 13.34 5.87 8.37
C ILE A 43 12.02 5.86 9.12
N GLY A 44 11.74 6.89 9.92
CA GLY A 44 10.47 7.04 10.61
C GLY A 44 9.28 7.03 9.67
N LEU A 45 9.30 7.87 8.63
CA LEU A 45 8.25 7.92 7.61
C LEU A 45 8.07 6.58 6.90
N LEU A 46 9.16 5.96 6.45
CA LEU A 46 9.13 4.67 5.76
C LEU A 46 8.64 3.54 6.67
N SER A 47 8.89 3.64 7.98
CA SER A 47 8.37 2.69 8.97
C SER A 47 6.84 2.76 9.08
N VAL A 48 6.28 3.97 9.14
CA VAL A 48 4.82 4.16 9.14
C VAL A 48 4.20 3.59 7.86
N LEU A 49 4.77 3.91 6.71
CA LEU A 49 4.30 3.38 5.42
C LEU A 49 4.40 1.85 5.34
N ALA A 50 5.47 1.26 5.87
CA ALA A 50 5.63 -0.19 5.93
C ALA A 50 4.54 -0.84 6.79
N VAL A 51 4.19 -0.24 7.93
CA VAL A 51 3.08 -0.72 8.77
C VAL A 51 1.75 -0.64 8.04
N CYS A 52 1.45 0.48 7.36
CA CYS A 52 0.22 0.63 6.57
C CYS A 52 0.12 -0.43 5.47
N LEU A 53 1.21 -0.68 4.73
CA LEU A 53 1.24 -1.70 3.67
C LEU A 53 1.10 -3.12 4.24
N LEU A 54 1.67 -3.39 5.42
CA LEU A 54 1.49 -4.65 6.13
C LEU A 54 0.03 -4.86 6.52
N GLN A 55 -0.60 -3.87 7.13
CA GLN A 55 -2.00 -3.94 7.51
C GLN A 55 -2.88 -4.22 6.29
N LEU A 56 -2.66 -3.47 5.21
CA LEU A 56 -3.38 -3.66 3.95
C LEU A 56 -3.22 -5.10 3.41
N LYS A 57 -1.99 -5.61 3.38
CA LYS A 57 -1.70 -6.99 2.95
C LYS A 57 -2.41 -8.03 3.80
N PHE A 58 -2.41 -7.85 5.13
CA PHE A 58 -3.02 -8.82 6.05
C PHE A 58 -4.54 -8.80 5.96
N VAL A 59 -5.15 -7.61 5.93
CA VAL A 59 -6.61 -7.51 5.75
C VAL A 59 -7.02 -8.09 4.40
N ALA A 60 -6.29 -7.78 3.33
CA ALA A 60 -6.56 -8.33 2.00
C ALA A 60 -6.46 -9.86 1.93
N ARG A 61 -5.64 -10.48 2.79
CA ARG A 61 -5.48 -11.94 2.88
C ARG A 61 -6.51 -12.59 3.80
N ASP A 62 -6.68 -12.03 5.01
CA ASP A 62 -7.41 -12.69 6.10
C ASP A 62 -8.90 -12.34 6.07
N ASN A 63 -9.24 -11.13 5.58
CA ASN A 63 -10.60 -10.62 5.43
C ASN A 63 -10.78 -9.96 4.04
N PRO A 64 -10.74 -10.75 2.95
CA PRO A 64 -10.67 -10.23 1.57
C PRO A 64 -11.87 -9.39 1.14
N ASP A 65 -13.03 -9.63 1.74
CA ASP A 65 -14.29 -8.98 1.41
C ASP A 65 -14.55 -7.70 2.22
N THR A 66 -13.63 -7.32 3.14
CA THR A 66 -13.71 -6.05 3.86
C THR A 66 -13.85 -4.90 2.88
N PRO A 67 -14.84 -4.00 3.05
CA PRO A 67 -14.97 -2.82 2.20
C PRO A 67 -13.71 -1.93 2.27
N ALA A 68 -13.26 -1.43 1.13
CA ALA A 68 -12.10 -0.53 1.11
C ALA A 68 -12.36 0.78 1.87
N SER A 69 -13.62 1.20 1.97
CA SER A 69 -14.06 2.36 2.76
C SER A 69 -13.80 2.25 4.26
N ASP A 70 -13.58 1.05 4.78
CA ASP A 70 -13.27 0.85 6.20
C ASP A 70 -11.81 1.19 6.54
N LEU A 71 -10.94 1.20 5.52
CA LEU A 71 -9.52 1.48 5.67
C LEU A 71 -9.07 2.81 5.05
N PHE A 72 -9.80 3.29 4.06
CA PHE A 72 -9.42 4.44 3.25
C PHE A 72 -10.54 5.46 3.17
N ASP A 73 -10.15 6.71 2.99
CA ASP A 73 -11.08 7.81 2.71
C ASP A 73 -11.77 7.66 1.34
N GLU A 74 -12.88 8.37 1.18
CA GLU A 74 -13.71 8.28 -0.02
C GLU A 74 -12.95 8.62 -1.31
N SER A 75 -12.08 9.62 -1.26
CA SER A 75 -11.29 10.05 -2.42
C SER A 75 -10.34 8.94 -2.90
N THR A 76 -9.67 8.28 -1.97
CA THR A 76 -8.76 7.16 -2.20
C THR A 76 -9.49 5.97 -2.81
N VAL A 77 -10.65 5.61 -2.24
CA VAL A 77 -11.50 4.53 -2.74
C VAL A 77 -12.00 4.83 -4.15
N LEU A 78 -12.47 6.06 -4.39
CA LEU A 78 -12.99 6.48 -5.68
C LEU A 78 -11.94 6.41 -6.80
N VAL A 79 -10.72 6.90 -6.53
CA VAL A 79 -9.61 6.87 -7.50
C VAL A 79 -9.22 5.44 -7.85
N MET A 80 -9.08 4.56 -6.86
CA MET A 80 -8.77 3.14 -7.10
C MET A 80 -9.90 2.43 -7.83
N ALA A 81 -11.15 2.68 -7.47
CA ALA A 81 -12.32 2.11 -8.13
C ALA A 81 -12.38 2.51 -9.62
N ARG A 82 -12.13 3.78 -9.93
CA ARG A 82 -12.03 4.27 -11.33
C ARG A 82 -10.90 3.58 -12.09
N TYR A 83 -9.73 3.45 -11.50
CA TYR A 83 -8.60 2.76 -12.11
C TYR A 83 -8.93 1.30 -12.44
N LEU A 84 -9.57 0.60 -11.53
CA LEU A 84 -9.96 -0.81 -11.67
C LEU A 84 -11.24 -1.03 -12.47
N LYS A 85 -12.01 0.03 -12.74
CA LYS A 85 -13.35 0.00 -13.36
C LYS A 85 -14.36 -0.77 -12.51
N TYR A 86 -14.28 -0.61 -11.19
CA TYR A 86 -15.25 -1.10 -10.21
C TYR A 86 -16.13 0.04 -9.68
N SER A 87 -17.23 -0.33 -9.03
CA SER A 87 -18.01 0.63 -8.23
C SER A 87 -17.25 0.91 -6.92
N ALA A 88 -17.15 2.19 -6.51
CA ALA A 88 -16.55 2.58 -5.25
C ALA A 88 -17.26 1.95 -4.04
N ALA A 89 -18.60 1.81 -4.11
CA ALA A 89 -19.41 1.23 -3.05
C ALA A 89 -19.16 -0.29 -2.82
N THR A 90 -18.63 -1.00 -3.81
CA THR A 90 -18.41 -2.45 -3.75
C THR A 90 -16.94 -2.84 -3.78
N LEU A 91 -16.03 -1.85 -3.78
CA LEU A 91 -14.59 -2.12 -3.81
C LEU A 91 -14.14 -2.75 -2.49
N SER A 92 -13.60 -3.97 -2.55
CA SER A 92 -13.03 -4.63 -1.38
C SER A 92 -11.54 -4.34 -1.21
N VAL A 93 -11.05 -4.56 0.02
CA VAL A 93 -9.61 -4.40 0.35
C VAL A 93 -8.75 -5.33 -0.49
N SER A 94 -9.19 -6.54 -0.77
CA SER A 94 -8.45 -7.47 -1.64
C SER A 94 -8.36 -6.98 -3.08
N GLN A 95 -9.42 -6.36 -3.60
CA GLN A 95 -9.42 -5.74 -4.93
C GLN A 95 -8.50 -4.52 -4.96
N PHE A 96 -8.53 -3.70 -3.90
CA PHE A 96 -7.62 -2.56 -3.74
C PHE A 96 -6.15 -3.03 -3.74
N TRP A 97 -5.82 -4.06 -2.96
CA TRP A 97 -4.47 -4.64 -2.92
C TRP A 97 -4.00 -5.18 -4.28
N ARG A 98 -4.91 -5.81 -5.04
CA ARG A 98 -4.63 -6.22 -6.44
C ARG A 98 -4.38 -5.00 -7.34
N GLY A 99 -5.10 -3.91 -7.15
CA GLY A 99 -4.90 -2.64 -7.85
C GLY A 99 -3.49 -2.11 -7.63
N ILE A 100 -3.04 -2.07 -6.37
CA ILE A 100 -1.66 -1.72 -6.02
C ILE A 100 -0.68 -2.66 -6.73
N GLY A 101 -0.93 -3.96 -6.72
CA GLY A 101 -0.10 -4.94 -7.41
C GLY A 101 0.03 -4.65 -8.91
N ARG A 102 -1.08 -4.37 -9.59
CA ARG A 102 -1.10 -4.03 -11.03
C ARG A 102 -0.30 -2.78 -11.34
N LEU A 103 -0.45 -1.73 -10.54
CA LEU A 103 0.34 -0.50 -10.68
C LEU A 103 1.83 -0.75 -10.48
N GLY A 104 2.20 -1.72 -9.64
CA GLY A 104 3.58 -2.15 -9.41
C GLY A 104 4.13 -3.19 -10.39
N GLY A 105 3.37 -3.50 -11.45
CA GLY A 105 3.79 -4.46 -12.47
C GLY A 105 3.58 -5.93 -12.07
N HIS A 106 2.61 -6.22 -11.18
CA HIS A 106 2.20 -7.58 -10.84
C HIS A 106 0.85 -7.90 -11.49
N PRO A 107 0.83 -8.67 -12.59
CA PRO A 107 -0.42 -8.93 -13.32
C PRO A 107 -1.40 -9.81 -12.56
N GLY A 108 -0.95 -10.55 -11.54
CA GLY A 108 -1.79 -11.42 -10.71
C GLY A 108 -2.38 -12.60 -11.46
N ARG A 109 -1.62 -13.17 -12.41
CA ARG A 109 -2.04 -14.36 -13.16
C ARG A 109 -1.94 -15.61 -12.29
N LYS A 110 -2.69 -16.64 -12.66
CA LYS A 110 -2.60 -17.95 -12.00
C LYS A 110 -1.17 -18.49 -12.18
N GLY A 111 -0.40 -18.56 -11.08
CA GLY A 111 1.02 -18.96 -11.08
C GLY A 111 2.02 -17.84 -10.76
N ASP A 112 1.63 -16.57 -10.76
CA ASP A 112 2.56 -15.46 -10.45
C ASP A 112 3.00 -15.41 -8.98
N GLY A 113 2.39 -16.22 -8.12
CA GLY A 113 2.61 -16.20 -6.69
C GLY A 113 2.05 -14.93 -5.98
N PRO A 114 2.31 -14.77 -4.69
CA PRO A 114 1.82 -13.61 -3.94
C PRO A 114 2.57 -12.34 -4.35
N LEU A 115 1.89 -11.19 -4.20
CA LEU A 115 2.48 -9.88 -4.44
C LEU A 115 3.69 -9.63 -3.51
N GLY A 116 4.88 -9.48 -4.11
CA GLY A 116 6.11 -9.20 -3.39
C GLY A 116 6.24 -7.72 -3.00
N TRP A 117 7.02 -7.43 -1.95
CA TRP A 117 7.14 -6.09 -1.36
C TRP A 117 7.65 -5.01 -2.32
N LEU A 118 8.60 -5.33 -3.19
CA LEU A 118 9.11 -4.38 -4.19
C LEU A 118 8.01 -3.90 -5.14
N ARG A 119 7.19 -4.83 -5.62
CA ARG A 119 6.06 -4.49 -6.51
C ARG A 119 4.94 -3.78 -5.77
N ALA A 120 4.65 -4.18 -4.53
CA ALA A 120 3.70 -3.49 -3.67
C ALA A 120 4.11 -2.03 -3.43
N TRP A 121 5.37 -1.79 -3.12
CA TRP A 121 5.92 -0.45 -2.93
C TRP A 121 5.86 0.40 -4.20
N ARG A 122 6.31 -0.13 -5.34
CA ARG A 122 6.21 0.59 -6.63
C ARG A 122 4.77 0.92 -6.98
N GLY A 123 3.86 -0.01 -6.75
CA GLY A 123 2.44 0.19 -6.97
C GLY A 123 1.86 1.26 -6.07
N TRP A 124 2.24 1.28 -4.80
CA TRP A 124 1.83 2.32 -3.86
C TRP A 124 2.33 3.69 -4.29
N GLN A 125 3.61 3.82 -4.67
CA GLN A 125 4.16 5.08 -5.17
C GLN A 125 3.42 5.57 -6.43
N SER A 126 3.17 4.67 -7.39
CA SER A 126 2.41 5.00 -8.59
C SER A 126 0.99 5.45 -8.26
N PHE A 127 0.34 4.81 -7.28
CA PHE A 127 -0.98 5.19 -6.81
C PHE A 127 -0.99 6.59 -6.17
N GLN A 128 0.01 6.92 -5.37
CA GLN A 128 0.15 8.27 -4.79
C GLN A 128 0.29 9.36 -5.86
N LEU A 129 1.01 9.09 -6.94
CA LEU A 129 1.11 10.02 -8.07
C LEU A 129 -0.24 10.20 -8.77
N ILE A 130 -1.03 9.13 -8.92
CA ILE A 130 -2.39 9.22 -9.48
C ILE A 130 -3.30 10.02 -8.55
N MET A 131 -3.21 9.82 -7.24
CA MET A 131 -3.96 10.59 -6.24
C MET A 131 -3.64 12.09 -6.35
N LEU A 132 -2.37 12.44 -6.39
CA LEU A 132 -1.92 13.83 -6.55
C LEU A 132 -2.47 14.43 -7.85
N GLY A 133 -2.43 13.70 -8.95
CA GLY A 133 -3.00 14.15 -10.23
C GLY A 133 -4.51 14.37 -10.14
N ALA A 134 -5.24 13.51 -9.46
CA ALA A 134 -6.69 13.65 -9.26
C ALA A 134 -7.04 14.89 -8.41
N GLU A 135 -6.26 15.17 -7.37
CA GLU A 135 -6.43 16.37 -6.54
C GLU A 135 -6.19 17.66 -7.33
N LEU A 136 -5.12 17.71 -8.12
CA LEU A 136 -4.79 18.87 -8.96
C LEU A 136 -5.89 19.17 -9.99
N THR A 137 -6.50 18.14 -10.57
CA THR A 137 -7.59 18.32 -11.54
C THR A 137 -8.92 18.72 -10.89
N SER A 138 -9.17 18.29 -9.65
CA SER A 138 -10.38 18.68 -8.91
C SER A 138 -10.34 20.11 -8.39
N THR A 139 -9.15 20.66 -8.17
CA THR A 139 -8.95 22.04 -7.68
C THR A 139 -9.07 23.07 -8.81
N GLN A 140 -8.87 22.66 -10.07
CA GLN A 140 -9.13 23.50 -11.23
C GLN A 140 -10.60 23.34 -11.65
N GLY A 141 -11.50 24.04 -10.96
CA GLY A 141 -12.85 24.28 -11.46
C GLY A 141 -12.80 24.93 -12.85
N PRO A 142 -13.82 24.76 -13.70
CA PRO A 142 -13.80 25.30 -15.07
C PRO A 142 -13.60 26.80 -15.02
N GLU A 143 -12.38 27.27 -15.39
CA GLU A 143 -12.22 28.67 -15.79
C GLU A 143 -13.19 28.91 -16.93
N LYS A 144 -14.24 29.68 -16.66
CA LYS A 144 -15.10 30.24 -17.69
C LYS A 144 -14.23 31.09 -18.59
N CYS A 145 -13.86 30.56 -19.76
CA CYS A 145 -13.47 31.40 -20.89
C CYS A 145 -14.62 32.35 -21.17
N GLY A 146 -14.43 33.61 -20.76
CA GLY A 146 -15.26 34.74 -21.18
C GLY A 146 -14.85 35.19 -22.54
#